data_71adac329ee39b3801bd578c5da2a0c4
#
_entry.id   71adac329ee39b3801bd578c5da2a0c4
#
_cell.length_a   1.000
_cell.length_b   1.000
_cell.length_c   1.000
_cell.angle_alpha   90.00
_cell.angle_beta   90.00
_cell.angle_gamma   90.00
#
_symmetry.space_group_name_H-M   'P 1'
#
loop_
_entity.id
_entity.type
_entity.pdbx_description
1 polymer ?
#
loop_
_entity_poly.entity_id
_entity_poly.type
_entity_poly.pdbx_seq_one_letter_code
_entity_poly.pdbx_strand_id
1 'polypeptide(L)'
;MIISKAQRLNDKGQELSAKGCFAEAEAAYRAAAAAKPKWAVPWFNLGLMHKYRGNWEASLDCNLRSAELDPSDEASWWNTGIAATALGRWDVARRAWQSFGISIPPGEGPIELELGHVPIRLTVGEVVWSRRIDPARAVLISVPLPSSGHRWGDLMLHDGAANGYRMLGGRKVPVFDALACLRPSAFVTFVAELEADGGDLELLSSVAESFGGAAEDWSANTRILCKECSEGTVGHVHDDHVVPAHPHCGIAACDEPHAQEILSAWLARVPNGRILSLCQASAESEQNVPGIF
;
A
#
# COMPACT_ATOMS: atom_id res chain seq x y z
N MET A 1 -11.10 -26.08 31.91
CA MET A 1 -10.44 -26.75 30.74
C MET A 1 -8.94 -26.56 30.90
N ILE A 2 -8.14 -27.64 30.92
CA ILE A 2 -6.68 -27.52 31.08
C ILE A 2 -6.07 -27.12 29.72
N ILE A 3 -5.45 -25.93 29.68
CA ILE A 3 -4.75 -25.45 28.49
C ILE A 3 -3.55 -26.36 28.17
N SER A 4 -3.45 -26.88 26.97
CA SER A 4 -2.36 -27.75 26.54
C SER A 4 -0.99 -27.06 26.56
N LYS A 5 0.10 -27.84 26.66
CA LYS A 5 1.47 -27.30 26.54
C LYS A 5 1.67 -26.55 25.23
N ALA A 6 1.19 -27.09 24.11
CA ALA A 6 1.28 -26.45 22.80
C ALA A 6 0.55 -25.11 22.77
N GLN A 7 -0.65 -25.04 23.36
CA GLN A 7 -1.41 -23.80 23.42
C GLN A 7 -0.67 -22.72 24.21
N ARG A 8 -0.17 -23.04 25.41
CA ARG A 8 0.60 -22.09 26.24
C ARG A 8 1.83 -21.57 25.53
N LEU A 9 2.52 -22.41 24.76
CA LEU A 9 3.69 -22.00 23.96
C LEU A 9 3.30 -21.10 22.81
N ASN A 10 2.19 -21.38 22.13
CA ASN A 10 1.67 -20.52 21.06
C ASN A 10 1.26 -19.15 21.61
N ASP A 11 0.51 -19.10 22.70
CA ASP A 11 0.06 -17.85 23.34
C ASP A 11 1.27 -17.01 23.79
N LYS A 12 2.30 -17.66 24.35
CA LYS A 12 3.58 -17.00 24.67
C LYS A 12 4.25 -16.42 23.42
N GLY A 13 4.21 -17.14 22.29
CA GLY A 13 4.71 -16.63 21.01
C GLY A 13 3.98 -15.36 20.56
N GLN A 14 2.66 -15.32 20.68
CA GLN A 14 1.86 -14.14 20.36
C GLN A 14 2.21 -12.94 21.26
N GLU A 15 2.34 -13.15 22.57
CA GLU A 15 2.74 -12.10 23.51
C GLU A 15 4.13 -11.54 23.21
N LEU A 16 5.09 -12.40 22.90
CA LEU A 16 6.47 -12.00 22.55
C LEU A 16 6.51 -11.25 21.22
N SER A 17 5.76 -11.72 20.22
CA SER A 17 5.65 -11.05 18.93
C SER A 17 5.05 -9.65 19.08
N ALA A 18 3.99 -9.49 19.88
CA ALA A 18 3.39 -8.19 20.16
C ALA A 18 4.34 -7.21 20.88
N LYS A 19 5.32 -7.74 21.63
CA LYS A 19 6.38 -6.95 22.31
C LYS A 19 7.60 -6.69 21.41
N GLY A 20 7.61 -7.16 20.17
CA GLY A 20 8.75 -7.06 19.27
C GLY A 20 9.90 -8.04 19.57
N CYS A 21 9.73 -8.97 20.51
CA CYS A 21 10.71 -10.00 20.86
C CYS A 21 10.64 -11.17 19.87
N PHE A 22 11.00 -10.90 18.59
CA PHE A 22 10.70 -11.81 17.48
C PHE A 22 11.48 -13.13 17.53
N ALA A 23 12.74 -13.13 17.98
CA ALA A 23 13.53 -14.37 18.09
C ALA A 23 12.93 -15.34 19.12
N GLU A 24 12.52 -14.82 20.28
CA GLU A 24 11.87 -15.59 21.34
C GLU A 24 10.45 -16.02 20.93
N ALA A 25 9.72 -15.19 20.18
CA ALA A 25 8.43 -15.52 19.61
C ALA A 25 8.54 -16.69 18.63
N GLU A 26 9.52 -16.66 17.75
CA GLU A 26 9.80 -17.75 16.81
C GLU A 26 10.11 -19.05 17.53
N ALA A 27 10.99 -19.01 18.54
CA ALA A 27 11.31 -20.19 19.35
C ALA A 27 10.08 -20.76 20.04
N ALA A 28 9.20 -19.92 20.58
CA ALA A 28 7.97 -20.32 21.24
C ALA A 28 6.98 -20.98 20.25
N TYR A 29 6.77 -20.40 19.07
CA TYR A 29 5.91 -20.98 18.03
C TYR A 29 6.45 -22.32 17.51
N ARG A 30 7.77 -22.43 17.26
CA ARG A 30 8.40 -23.70 16.86
C ARG A 30 8.27 -24.77 17.94
N ALA A 31 8.40 -24.41 19.21
CA ALA A 31 8.17 -25.33 20.32
C ALA A 31 6.69 -25.75 20.44
N ALA A 32 5.73 -24.86 20.13
CA ALA A 32 4.32 -25.18 20.06
C ALA A 32 4.03 -26.19 18.93
N ALA A 33 4.59 -25.97 17.74
CA ALA A 33 4.48 -26.85 16.59
C ALA A 33 5.09 -28.24 16.89
N ALA A 34 6.25 -28.29 17.56
CA ALA A 34 6.87 -29.54 17.96
C ALA A 34 6.03 -30.30 19.00
N ALA A 35 5.37 -29.58 19.93
CA ALA A 35 4.51 -30.20 20.95
C ALA A 35 3.19 -30.75 20.37
N LYS A 36 2.73 -30.24 19.22
CA LYS A 36 1.53 -30.69 18.52
C LYS A 36 1.73 -30.62 16.99
N PRO A 37 2.44 -31.60 16.37
CA PRO A 37 2.91 -31.51 14.98
C PRO A 37 1.80 -31.38 13.91
N LYS A 38 0.56 -31.78 14.21
CA LYS A 38 -0.60 -31.67 13.30
C LYS A 38 -1.40 -30.39 13.51
N TRP A 39 -0.93 -29.46 14.30
CA TRP A 39 -1.65 -28.22 14.60
C TRP A 39 -1.12 -27.07 13.75
N ALA A 40 -1.94 -26.56 12.85
CA ALA A 40 -1.59 -25.53 11.87
C ALA A 40 -1.28 -24.16 12.50
N VAL A 41 -2.00 -23.77 13.57
CA VAL A 41 -1.97 -22.41 14.14
C VAL A 41 -0.57 -21.87 14.47
N PRO A 42 0.39 -22.61 15.06
CA PRO A 42 1.73 -22.08 15.28
C PRO A 42 2.48 -21.75 13.99
N TRP A 43 2.25 -22.51 12.93
CA TRP A 43 2.84 -22.26 11.61
C TRP A 43 2.23 -21.02 10.95
N PHE A 44 0.91 -20.86 11.05
CA PHE A 44 0.22 -19.64 10.62
C PHE A 44 0.78 -18.39 11.31
N ASN A 45 0.89 -18.42 12.65
CA ASN A 45 1.40 -17.29 13.43
C ASN A 45 2.86 -16.96 13.09
N LEU A 46 3.70 -17.97 12.85
CA LEU A 46 5.06 -17.79 12.33
C LEU A 46 5.04 -17.12 10.96
N GLY A 47 4.23 -17.63 10.04
CA GLY A 47 4.10 -17.08 8.69
C GLY A 47 3.64 -15.63 8.70
N LEU A 48 2.66 -15.30 9.56
CA LEU A 48 2.14 -13.95 9.75
C LEU A 48 3.22 -13.01 10.31
N MET A 49 3.96 -13.45 11.34
CA MET A 49 5.07 -12.68 11.92
C MET A 49 6.15 -12.37 10.88
N HIS A 50 6.53 -13.35 10.06
CA HIS A 50 7.51 -13.17 8.99
C HIS A 50 6.98 -12.27 7.88
N LYS A 51 5.68 -12.34 7.52
CA LYS A 51 5.03 -11.45 6.54
C LYS A 51 5.21 -9.98 6.92
N TYR A 52 4.84 -9.60 8.14
CA TYR A 52 4.95 -8.22 8.59
C TYR A 52 6.38 -7.72 8.81
N ARG A 53 7.35 -8.62 8.75
CA ARG A 53 8.79 -8.29 8.77
C ARG A 53 9.44 -8.32 7.38
N GLY A 54 8.68 -8.57 6.33
CA GLY A 54 9.18 -8.69 4.96
C GLY A 54 10.06 -9.93 4.71
N ASN A 55 10.04 -10.91 5.61
CA ASN A 55 10.81 -12.15 5.46
C ASN A 55 10.00 -13.15 4.62
N TRP A 56 9.95 -12.91 3.31
CA TRP A 56 9.01 -13.57 2.40
C TRP A 56 9.23 -15.07 2.28
N GLU A 57 10.50 -15.56 2.22
CA GLU A 57 10.81 -16.99 2.19
C GLU A 57 10.28 -17.71 3.43
N ALA A 58 10.61 -17.19 4.60
CA ALA A 58 10.16 -17.80 5.86
C ALA A 58 8.63 -17.70 6.02
N SER A 59 8.02 -16.59 5.56
CA SER A 59 6.57 -16.45 5.52
C SER A 59 5.93 -17.50 4.61
N LEU A 60 6.49 -17.70 3.41
CA LEU A 60 6.00 -18.69 2.46
C LEU A 60 6.06 -20.11 3.03
N ASP A 61 7.21 -20.51 3.54
CA ASP A 61 7.41 -21.86 4.09
C ASP A 61 6.45 -22.16 5.25
N CYS A 62 6.28 -21.19 6.15
CA CYS A 62 5.41 -21.36 7.31
C CYS A 62 3.92 -21.39 6.92
N ASN A 63 3.47 -20.52 6.01
CA ASN A 63 2.07 -20.50 5.58
C ASN A 63 1.73 -21.72 4.71
N LEU A 64 2.64 -22.17 3.85
CA LEU A 64 2.47 -23.44 3.11
C LEU A 64 2.31 -24.61 4.10
N ARG A 65 3.17 -24.66 5.12
CA ARG A 65 3.06 -25.70 6.14
C ARG A 65 1.75 -25.64 6.91
N SER A 66 1.26 -24.44 7.21
CA SER A 66 -0.05 -24.24 7.83
C SER A 66 -1.18 -24.75 6.92
N ALA A 67 -1.17 -24.36 5.65
CA ALA A 67 -2.17 -24.75 4.65
C ALA A 67 -2.17 -26.27 4.36
N GLU A 68 -0.99 -26.93 4.41
CA GLU A 68 -0.90 -28.40 4.31
C GLU A 68 -1.54 -29.12 5.51
N LEU A 69 -1.42 -28.54 6.70
CA LEU A 69 -1.98 -29.10 7.93
C LEU A 69 -3.48 -28.82 8.08
N ASP A 70 -3.94 -27.71 7.56
CA ASP A 70 -5.36 -27.32 7.48
C ASP A 70 -5.65 -26.69 6.12
N PRO A 71 -5.96 -27.51 5.08
CA PRO A 71 -6.28 -27.00 3.75
C PRO A 71 -7.54 -26.14 3.69
N SER A 72 -8.38 -26.12 4.71
CA SER A 72 -9.58 -25.30 4.78
C SER A 72 -9.32 -23.90 5.34
N ASP A 73 -8.11 -23.61 5.85
CA ASP A 73 -7.75 -22.29 6.35
C ASP A 73 -7.42 -21.33 5.20
N GLU A 74 -8.41 -20.54 4.83
CA GLU A 74 -8.30 -19.51 3.78
C GLU A 74 -7.19 -18.49 4.07
N ALA A 75 -6.95 -18.14 5.34
CA ALA A 75 -5.95 -17.16 5.72
C ALA A 75 -4.51 -17.65 5.45
N SER A 76 -4.25 -18.94 5.64
CA SER A 76 -2.96 -19.55 5.29
C SER A 76 -2.72 -19.52 3.78
N TRP A 77 -3.73 -19.84 2.97
CA TRP A 77 -3.62 -19.74 1.51
C TRP A 77 -3.44 -18.30 1.05
N TRP A 78 -4.15 -17.34 1.65
CA TRP A 78 -3.99 -15.92 1.33
C TRP A 78 -2.56 -15.44 1.61
N ASN A 79 -2.04 -15.70 2.80
CA ASN A 79 -0.67 -15.31 3.15
C ASN A 79 0.38 -16.05 2.30
N THR A 80 0.13 -17.31 1.92
CA THR A 80 0.96 -18.05 0.95
C THR A 80 1.02 -17.32 -0.39
N GLY A 81 -0.14 -16.87 -0.90
CA GLY A 81 -0.25 -16.12 -2.14
C GLY A 81 0.52 -14.80 -2.10
N ILE A 82 0.41 -14.03 -1.01
CA ILE A 82 1.17 -12.79 -0.81
C ILE A 82 2.67 -13.07 -0.85
N ALA A 83 3.16 -14.03 -0.03
CA ALA A 83 4.59 -14.32 0.05
C ALA A 83 5.15 -14.87 -1.27
N ALA A 84 4.41 -15.77 -1.94
CA ALA A 84 4.80 -16.29 -3.25
C ALA A 84 4.84 -15.19 -4.32
N THR A 85 3.90 -14.24 -4.29
CA THR A 85 3.86 -13.08 -5.18
C THR A 85 5.05 -12.16 -4.93
N ALA A 86 5.40 -11.90 -3.67
CA ALA A 86 6.58 -11.11 -3.30
C ALA A 86 7.89 -11.71 -3.84
N LEU A 87 7.97 -13.03 -3.86
CA LEU A 87 9.14 -13.80 -4.33
C LEU A 87 9.14 -14.08 -5.84
N GLY A 88 8.07 -13.72 -6.56
CA GLY A 88 7.91 -14.06 -7.97
C GLY A 88 7.71 -15.57 -8.24
N ARG A 89 7.31 -16.33 -7.21
CA ARG A 89 7.00 -17.76 -7.35
C ARG A 89 5.58 -17.95 -7.87
N TRP A 90 5.40 -17.69 -9.15
CA TRP A 90 4.09 -17.54 -9.78
C TRP A 90 3.26 -18.83 -9.83
N ASP A 91 3.89 -19.98 -9.90
CA ASP A 91 3.24 -21.30 -9.81
C ASP A 91 2.60 -21.51 -8.43
N VAL A 92 3.33 -21.17 -7.36
CA VAL A 92 2.84 -21.25 -5.98
C VAL A 92 1.76 -20.21 -5.74
N ALA A 93 1.95 -18.96 -6.22
CA ALA A 93 0.96 -17.90 -6.11
C ALA A 93 -0.37 -18.29 -6.78
N ARG A 94 -0.33 -18.82 -8.01
CA ARG A 94 -1.54 -19.30 -8.71
C ARG A 94 -2.27 -20.38 -7.91
N ARG A 95 -1.55 -21.38 -7.44
CA ARG A 95 -2.14 -22.46 -6.63
C ARG A 95 -2.78 -21.89 -5.36
N ALA A 96 -2.12 -20.96 -4.67
CA ALA A 96 -2.63 -20.35 -3.46
C ALA A 96 -3.92 -19.54 -3.73
N TRP A 97 -3.94 -18.70 -4.76
CA TRP A 97 -5.13 -17.92 -5.12
C TRP A 97 -6.29 -18.81 -5.58
N GLN A 98 -6.01 -19.87 -6.33
CA GLN A 98 -7.01 -20.85 -6.73
C GLN A 98 -7.58 -21.63 -5.53
N SER A 99 -6.74 -21.98 -4.56
CA SER A 99 -7.17 -22.63 -3.31
C SER A 99 -8.03 -21.70 -2.44
N PHE A 100 -7.80 -20.41 -2.53
CA PHE A 100 -8.66 -19.38 -1.93
C PHE A 100 -9.97 -19.15 -2.72
N GLY A 101 -10.12 -19.72 -3.91
CA GLY A 101 -11.30 -19.61 -4.75
C GLY A 101 -11.25 -18.48 -5.79
N ILE A 102 -10.09 -17.84 -6.00
CA ILE A 102 -9.92 -16.82 -7.05
C ILE A 102 -9.61 -17.48 -8.38
N SER A 103 -10.37 -17.12 -9.41
CA SER A 103 -10.10 -17.58 -10.79
C SER A 103 -8.85 -16.87 -11.32
N ILE A 104 -7.78 -17.63 -11.53
CA ILE A 104 -6.51 -17.14 -12.06
C ILE A 104 -6.26 -17.77 -13.44
N PRO A 105 -5.96 -17.00 -14.49
CA PRO A 105 -5.61 -17.53 -15.79
C PRO A 105 -4.38 -18.44 -15.74
N PRO A 106 -4.31 -19.47 -16.57
CA PRO A 106 -3.11 -20.31 -16.68
C PRO A 106 -1.93 -19.50 -17.21
N GLY A 107 -0.71 -19.90 -16.84
CA GLY A 107 0.51 -19.24 -17.27
C GLY A 107 1.65 -19.49 -16.29
N GLU A 108 2.87 -19.17 -16.69
CA GLU A 108 4.09 -19.36 -15.89
C GLU A 108 4.63 -18.04 -15.31
N GLY A 109 4.35 -16.92 -15.97
CA GLY A 109 4.83 -15.58 -15.57
C GLY A 109 3.95 -14.88 -14.53
N PRO A 110 4.16 -13.57 -14.32
CA PRO A 110 3.36 -12.74 -13.43
C PRO A 110 1.86 -12.87 -13.71
N ILE A 111 1.07 -12.80 -12.64
CA ILE A 111 -0.39 -12.77 -12.76
C ILE A 111 -0.79 -11.32 -13.06
N GLU A 112 -1.51 -11.10 -14.15
CA GLU A 112 -2.03 -9.78 -14.50
C GLU A 112 -3.52 -9.87 -14.74
N LEU A 113 -4.26 -9.14 -13.90
CA LEU A 113 -5.71 -9.04 -13.91
C LEU A 113 -6.11 -7.57 -13.87
N GLU A 114 -7.31 -7.27 -14.27
CA GLU A 114 -7.92 -5.95 -14.07
C GLU A 114 -8.95 -6.04 -12.94
N LEU A 115 -8.48 -5.74 -11.72
CA LEU A 115 -9.31 -5.83 -10.50
C LEU A 115 -9.85 -4.46 -10.05
N GLY A 116 -9.72 -3.45 -10.91
CA GLY A 116 -10.18 -2.09 -10.65
C GLY A 116 -9.26 -1.29 -9.73
N HIS A 117 -9.81 -0.22 -9.16
CA HIS A 117 -9.05 0.70 -8.31
C HIS A 117 -9.29 0.37 -6.84
N VAL A 118 -8.20 0.45 -6.06
CA VAL A 118 -8.22 0.28 -4.60
C VAL A 118 -7.36 1.36 -3.95
N PRO A 119 -7.75 1.84 -2.77
CA PRO A 119 -6.90 2.71 -1.96
C PRO A 119 -5.90 1.85 -1.17
N ILE A 120 -4.61 2.23 -1.24
CA ILE A 120 -3.51 1.63 -0.48
C ILE A 120 -3.03 2.62 0.57
N ARG A 121 -2.91 2.18 1.82
CA ARG A 121 -2.30 2.95 2.90
C ARG A 121 -0.81 2.71 2.91
N LEU A 122 -0.05 3.78 2.69
CA LEU A 122 1.40 3.80 2.78
C LEU A 122 1.86 3.86 4.24
N THR A 123 3.13 3.57 4.49
CA THR A 123 3.70 3.44 5.84
C THR A 123 3.52 4.68 6.72
N VAL A 124 3.51 5.87 6.10
CA VAL A 124 3.29 7.16 6.80
C VAL A 124 1.83 7.50 7.05
N GLY A 125 0.91 6.58 6.74
CA GLY A 125 -0.54 6.79 6.93
C GLY A 125 -1.25 7.46 5.75
N GLU A 126 -0.52 7.91 4.73
CA GLU A 126 -1.12 8.41 3.49
C GLU A 126 -1.87 7.29 2.77
N VAL A 127 -3.07 7.59 2.27
CA VAL A 127 -3.89 6.64 1.51
C VAL A 127 -4.02 7.13 0.08
N VAL A 128 -3.46 6.38 -0.86
CA VAL A 128 -3.38 6.71 -2.29
C VAL A 128 -4.19 5.74 -3.13
N TRP A 129 -4.73 6.22 -4.26
CA TRP A 129 -5.41 5.36 -5.21
C TRP A 129 -4.40 4.56 -6.03
N SER A 130 -4.76 3.31 -6.31
CA SER A 130 -3.93 2.35 -7.01
C SER A 130 -4.77 1.50 -7.94
N ARG A 131 -4.21 1.07 -9.06
CA ARG A 131 -4.81 0.10 -9.96
C ARG A 131 -4.34 -1.30 -9.57
N ARG A 132 -5.27 -2.12 -9.11
CA ARG A 132 -5.00 -3.49 -8.64
C ARG A 132 -4.84 -4.43 -9.82
N ILE A 133 -3.68 -5.10 -9.90
CA ILE A 133 -3.29 -5.97 -11.03
C ILE A 133 -3.29 -7.46 -10.69
N ASP A 134 -3.35 -7.82 -9.42
CA ASP A 134 -3.60 -9.18 -8.93
C ASP A 134 -4.11 -9.13 -7.48
N PRO A 135 -4.35 -10.27 -6.81
CA PRO A 135 -4.86 -10.26 -5.44
C PRO A 135 -4.00 -9.54 -4.40
N ALA A 136 -2.69 -9.36 -4.65
CA ALA A 136 -1.75 -8.78 -3.70
C ALA A 136 -0.91 -7.61 -4.26
N ARG A 137 -1.02 -7.30 -5.57
CA ARG A 137 -0.25 -6.22 -6.18
C ARG A 137 -1.13 -5.11 -6.74
N ALA A 138 -0.65 -3.88 -6.58
CA ALA A 138 -1.27 -2.70 -7.19
C ALA A 138 -0.21 -1.70 -7.65
N VAL A 139 -0.51 -0.94 -8.70
CA VAL A 139 0.32 0.16 -9.22
C VAL A 139 -0.28 1.46 -8.71
N LEU A 140 0.53 2.32 -8.10
CA LEU A 140 0.09 3.63 -7.61
C LEU A 140 -0.31 4.51 -8.79
N ILE A 141 -1.52 5.07 -8.74
CA ILE A 141 -2.07 6.00 -9.75
C ILE A 141 -2.32 7.41 -9.22
N SER A 142 -2.29 7.62 -7.91
CA SER A 142 -2.12 8.94 -7.30
C SER A 142 -0.65 9.33 -7.31
N VAL A 143 -0.35 10.62 -7.27
CA VAL A 143 1.00 11.14 -7.00
C VAL A 143 1.17 11.25 -5.49
N PRO A 144 1.96 10.36 -4.83
CA PRO A 144 2.09 10.36 -3.38
C PRO A 144 2.83 11.61 -2.89
N LEU A 145 2.59 11.98 -1.62
CA LEU A 145 3.39 13.00 -0.94
C LEU A 145 4.85 12.56 -0.84
N PRO A 146 5.82 13.49 -0.95
CA PRO A 146 7.25 13.16 -0.84
C PRO A 146 7.62 12.41 0.44
N SER A 147 6.94 12.72 1.56
CA SER A 147 7.12 12.07 2.87
C SER A 147 6.86 10.57 2.88
N SER A 148 6.07 10.08 1.95
CA SER A 148 5.82 8.64 1.82
C SER A 148 7.03 7.85 1.33
N GLY A 149 7.99 8.50 0.65
CA GLY A 149 9.11 7.85 -0.03
C GLY A 149 8.70 7.08 -1.28
N HIS A 150 7.42 7.15 -1.67
CA HIS A 150 6.85 6.45 -2.83
C HIS A 150 6.59 7.42 -4.00
N ARG A 151 6.37 6.83 -5.19
CA ARG A 151 6.19 7.58 -6.44
C ARG A 151 4.99 7.05 -7.22
N TRP A 152 4.43 7.89 -8.04
CA TRP A 152 3.46 7.47 -9.05
C TRP A 152 4.06 6.36 -9.92
N GLY A 153 3.29 5.27 -10.13
CA GLY A 153 3.76 4.12 -10.90
C GLY A 153 4.54 3.07 -10.09
N ASP A 154 4.79 3.27 -8.80
CA ASP A 154 5.37 2.23 -7.94
C ASP A 154 4.49 0.98 -7.94
N LEU A 155 5.12 -0.19 -8.07
CA LEU A 155 4.44 -1.48 -7.93
C LEU A 155 4.51 -1.91 -6.47
N MET A 156 3.35 -1.85 -5.82
CA MET A 156 3.21 -2.19 -4.40
C MET A 156 2.71 -3.61 -4.20
N LEU A 157 3.25 -4.27 -3.17
CA LEU A 157 2.64 -5.42 -2.52
C LEU A 157 1.75 -4.91 -1.39
N HIS A 158 0.51 -5.38 -1.29
CA HIS A 158 -0.42 -4.98 -0.25
C HIS A 158 -1.01 -6.18 0.52
N ASP A 159 -1.48 -5.94 1.73
CA ASP A 159 -2.20 -6.94 2.52
C ASP A 159 -3.58 -7.24 1.89
N GLY A 160 -4.14 -8.39 2.24
CA GLY A 160 -5.51 -8.74 1.88
C GLY A 160 -6.53 -8.40 2.95
N ALA A 161 -6.08 -8.11 4.16
CA ALA A 161 -6.95 -7.65 5.23
C ALA A 161 -7.32 -6.18 5.03
N ALA A 162 -8.61 -5.88 4.92
CA ALA A 162 -9.08 -4.51 4.84
C ALA A 162 -8.83 -3.78 6.17
N ASN A 163 -8.24 -2.57 6.08
CA ASN A 163 -7.99 -1.69 7.21
C ASN A 163 -8.66 -0.33 6.97
N GLY A 164 -9.97 -0.29 7.12
CA GLY A 164 -10.82 0.84 6.80
C GLY A 164 -11.39 0.81 5.37
N TYR A 165 -12.01 1.91 4.95
CA TYR A 165 -12.60 2.04 3.62
C TYR A 165 -12.55 3.48 3.11
N ARG A 166 -12.69 3.65 1.78
CA ARG A 166 -12.97 4.93 1.13
C ARG A 166 -14.22 4.83 0.26
N MET A 167 -14.81 5.98 -0.04
CA MET A 167 -15.95 6.07 -0.94
C MET A 167 -15.48 6.30 -2.39
N LEU A 168 -15.96 5.51 -3.32
CA LEU A 168 -15.75 5.68 -4.76
C LEU A 168 -17.09 5.54 -5.47
N GLY A 169 -17.58 6.61 -6.09
CA GLY A 169 -18.85 6.59 -6.79
C GLY A 169 -20.03 6.11 -5.92
N GLY A 170 -20.07 6.49 -4.64
CA GLY A 170 -21.10 6.09 -3.68
C GLY A 170 -20.94 4.66 -3.11
N ARG A 171 -19.87 3.95 -3.45
CA ARG A 171 -19.58 2.59 -2.95
C ARG A 171 -18.41 2.61 -1.96
N LYS A 172 -18.50 1.77 -0.92
CA LYS A 172 -17.40 1.52 0.00
C LYS A 172 -16.35 0.63 -0.68
N VAL A 173 -15.12 1.10 -0.75
CA VAL A 173 -13.97 0.36 -1.27
C VAL A 173 -12.99 0.12 -0.12
N PRO A 174 -12.57 -1.13 0.13
CA PRO A 174 -11.66 -1.44 1.23
C PRO A 174 -10.29 -0.78 1.03
N VAL A 175 -9.70 -0.26 2.10
CA VAL A 175 -8.31 0.21 2.15
C VAL A 175 -7.43 -0.95 2.57
N PHE A 176 -6.34 -1.18 1.84
CA PHE A 176 -5.35 -2.20 2.18
C PHE A 176 -4.02 -1.54 2.59
N ASP A 177 -3.33 -2.15 3.55
CA ASP A 177 -2.02 -1.65 3.97
C ASP A 177 -0.93 -2.10 2.99
N ALA A 178 -0.02 -1.19 2.64
CA ALA A 178 1.17 -1.51 1.88
C ALA A 178 2.11 -2.40 2.73
N LEU A 179 2.65 -3.44 2.11
CA LEU A 179 3.63 -4.34 2.73
C LEU A 179 5.06 -4.10 2.22
N ALA A 180 5.20 -3.80 0.93
CA ALA A 180 6.48 -3.52 0.29
C ALA A 180 6.31 -2.82 -1.06
N CYS A 181 7.32 -2.07 -1.48
CA CYS A 181 7.48 -1.66 -2.88
C CYS A 181 8.26 -2.76 -3.62
N LEU A 182 7.61 -3.46 -4.53
CA LEU A 182 8.23 -4.54 -5.32
C LEU A 182 9.08 -4.03 -6.47
N ARG A 183 8.68 -2.90 -7.04
CA ARG A 183 9.40 -2.24 -8.13
C ARG A 183 9.17 -0.74 -8.05
N PRO A 184 10.21 0.03 -7.73
CA PRO A 184 10.15 1.49 -7.80
C PRO A 184 9.87 1.96 -9.21
N SER A 185 9.10 3.03 -9.34
CA SER A 185 8.86 3.73 -10.59
C SER A 185 10.11 4.50 -11.04
N ALA A 186 10.26 4.67 -12.35
CA ALA A 186 11.28 5.55 -12.91
C ALA A 186 10.89 7.04 -12.86
N PHE A 187 9.63 7.34 -12.55
CA PHE A 187 9.17 8.72 -12.42
C PHE A 187 9.73 9.39 -11.17
N VAL A 188 9.91 10.70 -11.28
CA VAL A 188 10.34 11.57 -10.19
C VAL A 188 9.14 12.46 -9.81
N THR A 189 8.98 12.73 -8.52
CA THR A 189 7.96 13.66 -8.06
C THR A 189 8.53 15.06 -8.00
N PHE A 190 7.84 16.01 -8.62
CA PHE A 190 8.08 17.44 -8.51
C PHE A 190 6.96 18.09 -7.71
N VAL A 191 7.29 19.10 -6.96
CA VAL A 191 6.33 19.93 -6.22
C VAL A 191 6.22 21.25 -6.98
N ALA A 192 5.01 21.58 -7.41
CA ALA A 192 4.69 22.85 -8.03
C ALA A 192 3.75 23.66 -7.14
N GLU A 193 4.09 24.92 -6.90
CA GLU A 193 3.18 25.90 -6.32
C GLU A 193 2.54 26.69 -7.46
N LEU A 194 1.20 26.69 -7.53
CA LEU A 194 0.46 27.24 -8.65
C LEU A 194 -0.53 28.30 -8.16
N GLU A 195 -0.75 29.31 -8.99
CA GLU A 195 -1.84 30.28 -8.84
C GLU A 195 -2.84 30.03 -9.97
N ALA A 196 -4.00 29.46 -9.62
CA ALA A 196 -5.08 29.14 -10.56
C ALA A 196 -6.38 28.85 -9.83
N ASP A 197 -7.50 28.92 -10.55
CA ASP A 197 -8.79 28.51 -10.04
C ASP A 197 -8.92 26.98 -9.93
N GLY A 198 -9.81 26.47 -9.05
CA GLY A 198 -9.94 25.05 -8.79
C GLY A 198 -10.23 24.20 -10.03
N GLY A 199 -11.08 24.68 -10.97
CA GLY A 199 -11.35 23.99 -12.24
C GLY A 199 -10.13 23.90 -13.16
N ASP A 200 -9.23 24.87 -13.08
CA ASP A 200 -7.99 24.88 -13.86
C ASP A 200 -6.95 23.90 -13.33
N LEU A 201 -6.98 23.62 -12.02
CA LEU A 201 -6.14 22.59 -11.40
C LEU A 201 -6.60 21.16 -11.80
N GLU A 202 -7.91 20.94 -11.93
CA GLU A 202 -8.42 19.66 -12.44
C GLU A 202 -7.92 19.38 -13.88
N LEU A 203 -7.77 20.43 -14.70
CA LEU A 203 -7.22 20.32 -16.05
C LEU A 203 -5.76 19.86 -16.06
N LEU A 204 -4.98 20.19 -15.01
CA LEU A 204 -3.57 19.80 -14.92
C LEU A 204 -3.38 18.27 -14.93
N SER A 205 -4.26 17.53 -14.25
CA SER A 205 -4.21 16.05 -14.26
C SER A 205 -4.35 15.49 -15.69
N SER A 206 -5.36 15.96 -16.44
CA SER A 206 -5.60 15.49 -17.81
C SER A 206 -4.47 15.91 -18.79
N VAL A 207 -3.86 17.08 -18.56
CA VAL A 207 -2.70 17.51 -19.32
C VAL A 207 -1.51 16.60 -19.04
N ALA A 208 -1.20 16.35 -17.77
CA ALA A 208 -0.08 15.48 -17.39
C ALA A 208 -0.24 14.07 -17.97
N GLU A 209 -1.44 13.50 -17.93
CA GLU A 209 -1.73 12.21 -18.55
C GLU A 209 -1.46 12.20 -20.06
N SER A 210 -1.79 13.29 -20.78
CA SER A 210 -1.55 13.40 -22.22
C SER A 210 -0.06 13.44 -22.58
N PHE A 211 0.80 13.79 -21.64
CA PHE A 211 2.27 13.78 -21.75
C PHE A 211 2.90 12.53 -21.13
N GLY A 212 2.09 11.55 -20.68
CA GLY A 212 2.58 10.30 -20.08
C GLY A 212 3.08 10.45 -18.64
N GLY A 213 2.77 11.55 -17.97
CA GLY A 213 2.99 11.81 -16.55
C GLY A 213 1.70 11.76 -15.75
N ALA A 214 1.74 12.28 -14.54
CA ALA A 214 0.56 12.50 -13.71
C ALA A 214 0.70 13.78 -12.90
N ALA A 215 -0.43 14.39 -12.55
CA ALA A 215 -0.45 15.53 -11.64
C ALA A 215 -1.63 15.42 -10.70
N GLU A 216 -1.48 15.90 -9.47
CA GLU A 216 -2.51 15.87 -8.45
C GLU A 216 -2.40 17.09 -7.55
N ASP A 217 -3.54 17.76 -7.32
CA ASP A 217 -3.66 18.83 -6.33
C ASP A 217 -3.70 18.20 -4.94
N TRP A 218 -2.66 18.43 -4.16
CA TRP A 218 -2.56 17.91 -2.80
C TRP A 218 -3.36 18.73 -1.79
N SER A 219 -3.76 19.95 -2.12
CA SER A 219 -4.59 20.81 -1.25
C SER A 219 -6.06 20.41 -1.26
N ALA A 220 -6.54 19.78 -2.35
CA ALA A 220 -7.94 19.43 -2.55
C ALA A 220 -8.39 18.13 -1.84
N ASN A 221 -7.46 17.29 -1.39
CA ASN A 221 -7.75 15.94 -0.91
C ASN A 221 -7.27 15.69 0.50
N THR A 222 -8.13 15.09 1.34
CA THR A 222 -7.69 14.51 2.63
C THR A 222 -6.87 13.26 2.35
N ARG A 223 -5.55 13.39 2.42
CA ARG A 223 -4.61 12.30 2.10
C ARG A 223 -4.24 11.47 3.30
N ILE A 224 -4.07 12.11 4.45
CA ILE A 224 -3.78 11.42 5.71
C ILE A 224 -5.11 11.15 6.38
N LEU A 225 -5.55 9.90 6.32
CA LEU A 225 -6.73 9.41 7.00
C LEU A 225 -6.30 8.50 8.14
N CYS A 226 -6.55 8.93 9.37
CA CYS A 226 -6.44 8.02 10.50
C CYS A 226 -7.44 6.86 10.34
N LYS A 227 -7.23 5.79 11.09
CA LYS A 227 -8.13 4.63 11.06
C LYS A 227 -9.58 5.02 11.37
N GLU A 228 -9.78 5.90 12.32
CA GLU A 228 -11.12 6.37 12.78
C GLU A 228 -11.84 7.15 11.70
N CYS A 229 -11.15 8.03 10.95
CA CYS A 229 -11.71 8.68 9.75
C CYS A 229 -12.10 7.67 8.68
N SER A 230 -11.24 6.71 8.46
CA SER A 230 -11.43 5.64 7.48
C SER A 230 -12.64 4.75 7.83
N GLU A 231 -12.94 4.62 9.11
CA GLU A 231 -14.07 3.85 9.64
C GLU A 231 -15.35 4.70 9.78
N GLY A 232 -15.27 6.01 9.47
CA GLY A 232 -16.43 6.92 9.56
C GLY A 232 -16.83 7.27 10.99
N THR A 233 -15.91 7.14 11.96
CA THR A 233 -16.17 7.49 13.36
C THR A 233 -16.29 9.00 13.50
N VAL A 234 -17.44 9.49 13.95
CA VAL A 234 -17.68 10.92 14.21
C VAL A 234 -17.13 11.31 15.57
N GLY A 235 -16.47 12.48 15.66
CA GLY A 235 -16.16 13.11 16.94
C GLY A 235 -14.74 12.95 17.46
N HIS A 236 -13.79 12.49 16.63
CA HIS A 236 -12.35 12.59 16.92
C HIS A 236 -11.80 13.92 16.38
N VAL A 237 -10.84 14.48 17.11
CA VAL A 237 -10.22 15.76 16.79
C VAL A 237 -9.07 15.51 15.80
N HIS A 238 -9.10 16.23 14.67
CA HIS A 238 -7.92 16.41 13.83
C HIS A 238 -7.31 17.77 14.15
N ASP A 239 -5.99 17.86 14.10
CA ASP A 239 -5.33 19.16 14.02
C ASP A 239 -5.83 19.89 12.77
N ASP A 240 -6.25 21.14 12.94
CA ASP A 240 -6.76 21.96 11.84
C ASP A 240 -5.70 22.04 10.74
N HIS A 241 -5.98 21.46 9.58
CA HIS A 241 -5.11 21.59 8.42
C HIS A 241 -5.14 23.03 7.96
N VAL A 242 -4.01 23.70 8.08
CA VAL A 242 -3.81 25.03 7.48
C VAL A 242 -3.83 24.84 5.96
N VAL A 243 -4.89 25.35 5.31
CA VAL A 243 -4.96 25.38 3.84
C VAL A 243 -3.86 26.34 3.36
N PRO A 244 -2.90 25.91 2.52
CA PRO A 244 -1.88 26.79 1.98
C PRO A 244 -2.50 27.96 1.20
N ALA A 245 -1.84 29.13 1.18
CA ALA A 245 -2.28 30.29 0.42
C ALA A 245 -2.38 30.00 -1.08
N HIS A 246 -1.52 29.10 -1.57
CA HIS A 246 -1.52 28.62 -2.95
C HIS A 246 -1.53 27.07 -2.97
N PRO A 247 -2.24 26.46 -3.94
CA PRO A 247 -2.26 25.00 -4.05
C PRO A 247 -0.87 24.45 -4.36
N HIS A 248 -0.52 23.40 -3.62
CA HIS A 248 0.66 22.59 -3.91
C HIS A 248 0.22 21.38 -4.73
N CYS A 249 0.79 21.24 -5.92
CA CYS A 249 0.53 20.12 -6.82
C CYS A 249 1.74 19.19 -6.89
N GLY A 250 1.49 17.88 -6.78
CA GLY A 250 2.48 16.87 -7.11
C GLY A 250 2.47 16.59 -8.61
N ILE A 251 3.63 16.59 -9.24
CA ILE A 251 3.78 16.25 -10.66
C ILE A 251 4.73 15.05 -10.75
N ALA A 252 4.26 13.97 -11.34
CA ALA A 252 5.08 12.82 -11.68
C ALA A 252 5.58 12.96 -13.12
N ALA A 253 6.90 13.09 -13.29
CA ALA A 253 7.57 13.24 -14.56
C ALA A 253 8.86 12.41 -14.60
N CYS A 254 9.38 12.14 -15.79
CA CYS A 254 10.63 11.40 -15.95
C CYS A 254 11.84 12.21 -15.47
N ASP A 255 11.80 13.52 -15.72
CA ASP A 255 12.84 14.50 -15.39
C ASP A 255 12.24 15.92 -15.30
N GLU A 256 13.05 16.90 -14.97
CA GLU A 256 12.62 18.29 -14.84
C GLU A 256 12.15 18.90 -16.19
N PRO A 257 12.81 18.69 -17.34
CA PRO A 257 12.29 19.13 -18.65
C PRO A 257 10.89 18.61 -18.93
N HIS A 258 10.61 17.34 -18.64
CA HIS A 258 9.27 16.76 -18.81
C HIS A 258 8.24 17.42 -17.87
N ALA A 259 8.59 17.70 -16.62
CA ALA A 259 7.69 18.42 -15.70
C ALA A 259 7.39 19.84 -16.19
N GLN A 260 8.41 20.54 -16.74
CA GLN A 260 8.25 21.87 -17.34
C GLN A 260 7.40 21.85 -18.62
N GLU A 261 7.50 20.81 -19.44
CA GLU A 261 6.67 20.62 -20.63
C GLU A 261 5.19 20.44 -20.24
N ILE A 262 4.89 19.60 -19.24
CA ILE A 262 3.53 19.43 -18.70
C ILE A 262 2.96 20.77 -18.23
N LEU A 263 3.71 21.51 -17.41
CA LEU A 263 3.27 22.80 -16.89
C LEU A 263 3.10 23.87 -17.98
N SER A 264 3.98 23.88 -18.99
CA SER A 264 3.87 24.80 -20.13
C SER A 264 2.62 24.51 -20.97
N ALA A 265 2.31 23.23 -21.18
CA ALA A 265 1.10 22.82 -21.90
C ALA A 265 -0.18 23.14 -21.09
N TRP A 266 -0.12 23.06 -19.78
CA TRP A 266 -1.19 23.49 -18.89
C TRP A 266 -1.40 25.01 -18.96
N LEU A 267 -0.35 25.83 -18.83
CA LEU A 267 -0.42 27.29 -18.95
C LEU A 267 -1.00 27.75 -20.28
N ALA A 268 -0.72 27.05 -21.38
CA ALA A 268 -1.30 27.36 -22.69
C ALA A 268 -2.83 27.23 -22.73
N ARG A 269 -3.43 26.51 -21.78
CA ARG A 269 -4.87 26.28 -21.65
C ARG A 269 -5.51 27.08 -20.52
N VAL A 270 -4.70 27.65 -19.63
CA VAL A 270 -5.11 28.42 -18.44
C VAL A 270 -4.52 29.83 -18.49
N PRO A 271 -5.14 30.79 -19.18
CA PRO A 271 -4.56 32.11 -19.46
C PRO A 271 -4.21 32.92 -18.20
N ASN A 272 -4.90 32.70 -17.09
CA ASN A 272 -4.67 33.38 -15.80
C ASN A 272 -3.82 32.55 -14.83
N GLY A 273 -3.42 31.36 -15.23
CA GLY A 273 -2.59 30.50 -14.42
C GLY A 273 -1.15 31.02 -14.29
N ARG A 274 -0.54 30.76 -13.16
CA ARG A 274 0.88 31.07 -12.92
C ARG A 274 1.57 29.90 -12.21
N ILE A 275 2.82 29.66 -12.58
CA ILE A 275 3.72 28.77 -11.85
C ILE A 275 4.57 29.67 -10.95
N LEU A 276 4.38 29.54 -9.63
CA LEU A 276 5.13 30.28 -8.62
C LEU A 276 6.46 29.61 -8.33
N SER A 277 6.46 28.28 -8.24
CA SER A 277 7.67 27.48 -8.07
C SER A 277 7.53 26.09 -8.66
N LEU A 278 8.66 25.46 -9.00
CA LEU A 278 8.79 24.07 -9.36
C LEU A 278 10.09 23.54 -8.77
N CYS A 279 10.04 22.50 -7.96
CA CYS A 279 11.22 21.86 -7.42
C CYS A 279 11.06 20.35 -7.42
N GLN A 280 12.16 19.63 -7.61
CA GLN A 280 12.19 18.19 -7.42
C GLN A 280 12.02 17.88 -5.94
N ALA A 281 11.10 16.98 -5.62
CA ALA A 281 10.91 16.52 -4.24
C ALA A 281 12.17 15.78 -3.75
N SER A 282 12.66 16.20 -2.59
CA SER A 282 13.70 15.47 -1.84
C SER A 282 13.14 15.07 -0.49
N ALA A 283 13.65 13.99 0.09
CA ALA A 283 13.26 13.57 1.43
C ALA A 283 13.53 14.66 2.52
N GLU A 284 14.36 15.65 2.20
CA GLU A 284 14.72 16.78 3.09
C GLU A 284 13.83 18.02 2.87
N SER A 285 13.02 18.08 1.81
CA SER A 285 12.18 19.26 1.52
C SER A 285 10.97 19.41 2.43
N GLU A 286 10.75 18.49 3.37
CA GLU A 286 9.61 18.45 4.27
C GLU A 286 9.63 19.48 5.40
N GLN A 287 10.81 20.04 5.73
CA GLN A 287 10.91 21.03 6.82
C GLN A 287 10.31 22.40 6.44
N ASN A 288 9.91 22.60 5.18
CA ASN A 288 9.41 23.87 4.66
C ASN A 288 8.01 23.83 4.01
N VAL A 289 7.27 22.74 4.11
CA VAL A 289 5.85 22.75 3.71
C VAL A 289 5.02 23.03 4.96
N PRO A 290 4.53 24.27 5.17
CA PRO A 290 3.73 24.60 6.34
C PRO A 290 2.41 23.81 6.30
N GLY A 291 2.19 22.92 7.26
CA GLY A 291 0.85 22.40 7.56
C GLY A 291 0.47 21.04 6.96
N ILE A 292 1.44 20.17 6.64
CA ILE A 292 1.15 18.77 6.27
C ILE A 292 1.61 17.83 7.40
N PHE A 293 1.04 18.00 8.59
CA PHE A 293 1.12 17.03 9.69
C PHE A 293 -0.23 16.89 10.37
#